data_a6f3ccd6bad53d4c460743d78321008f
#
_entry.id   a6f3ccd6bad53d4c460743d78321008f
#
_cell.length_a   1.000
_cell.length_b   1.000
_cell.length_c   1.000
_cell.angle_alpha   90.00
_cell.angle_beta   90.00
_cell.angle_gamma   90.00
#
_symmetry.space_group_name_H-M   'P 1'
#
loop_
_entity.id
_entity.type
_entity.pdbx_description
1 polymer ?
#
loop_
_entity_poly.entity_id
_entity_poly.type
_entity_poly.pdbx_seq_one_letter_code
_entity_poly.pdbx_strand_id
1 'polypeptide(L)'
;MKAAEAWNGSLGRHWAAHADRYDAMLAPFDAALFDAAAIGVLDRVLDIGCGTGGTSRAAARLAARGRVTGVDISEPLVARALSAHLRDGAVTFEVGDAQAHPFGPGGFDVAISRGGVMFFADPVAAFTHIGEALRPGGRLAFVCPRPAPPGGGEREALTRLASLVGGDQAVDTSVAAAMASLSDPERTGVVLEAAGFEGVSVRPVSAATRWGADAANAADFFLSRKQGPPVTDGIRAAAADVFRPYETPEGVLLEAGTWVVTARRPY
;
A
#
# COMPACT_ATOMS: atom_id res chain seq x y z
N MET A 1 -2.63 8.22 -17.47
CA MET A 1 -3.16 6.84 -17.42
C MET A 1 -4.06 6.74 -16.20
N LYS A 2 -5.25 6.15 -16.31
CA LYS A 2 -6.14 5.97 -15.15
C LYS A 2 -5.55 4.88 -14.25
N ALA A 3 -5.73 4.97 -12.93
CA ALA A 3 -5.21 3.98 -11.98
C ALA A 3 -5.58 2.54 -12.37
N ALA A 4 -6.81 2.31 -12.82
CA ALA A 4 -7.26 1.00 -13.30
C ALA A 4 -6.40 0.43 -14.45
N GLU A 5 -5.99 1.25 -15.42
CA GLU A 5 -5.16 0.82 -16.54
C GLU A 5 -3.75 0.42 -16.09
N ALA A 6 -3.17 1.17 -15.14
CA ALA A 6 -1.86 0.83 -14.58
C ALA A 6 -1.90 -0.48 -13.81
N TRP A 7 -2.87 -0.63 -12.90
CA TRP A 7 -2.99 -1.78 -12.01
C TRP A 7 -3.50 -3.05 -12.70
N ASN A 8 -4.20 -2.95 -13.83
CA ASN A 8 -4.52 -4.11 -14.71
C ASN A 8 -3.47 -4.33 -15.80
N GLY A 9 -2.51 -3.41 -15.95
CA GLY A 9 -1.41 -3.47 -16.90
C GLY A 9 -0.16 -4.15 -16.35
N SER A 10 1.00 -3.67 -16.81
CA SER A 10 2.31 -4.19 -16.44
C SER A 10 2.62 -4.05 -14.95
N LEU A 11 2.16 -2.94 -14.33
CA LEU A 11 2.37 -2.69 -12.91
C LEU A 11 1.71 -3.76 -12.03
N GLY A 12 0.41 -4.02 -12.22
CA GLY A 12 -0.30 -5.02 -11.43
C GLY A 12 0.24 -6.44 -11.66
N ARG A 13 0.59 -6.79 -12.91
CA ARG A 13 1.24 -8.08 -13.18
C ARG A 13 2.61 -8.21 -12.51
N HIS A 14 3.41 -7.13 -12.50
CA HIS A 14 4.69 -7.13 -11.80
C HIS A 14 4.50 -7.33 -10.29
N TRP A 15 3.55 -6.61 -9.68
CA TRP A 15 3.24 -6.76 -8.26
C TRP A 15 2.74 -8.17 -7.92
N ALA A 16 1.87 -8.74 -8.74
CA ALA A 16 1.38 -10.11 -8.57
C ALA A 16 2.51 -11.15 -8.65
N ALA A 17 3.46 -10.97 -9.59
CA ALA A 17 4.60 -11.84 -9.75
C ALA A 17 5.62 -11.75 -8.59
N HIS A 18 5.70 -10.61 -7.92
CA HIS A 18 6.63 -10.35 -6.82
C HIS A 18 5.91 -10.13 -5.47
N ALA A 19 4.71 -10.68 -5.33
CA ALA A 19 3.82 -10.46 -4.19
C ALA A 19 4.51 -10.66 -2.84
N ASP A 20 5.18 -11.80 -2.65
CA ASP A 20 5.85 -12.15 -1.39
C ASP A 20 6.94 -11.14 -1.02
N ARG A 21 7.60 -10.57 -2.03
CA ARG A 21 8.65 -9.57 -1.85
C ARG A 21 8.09 -8.21 -1.45
N TYR A 22 7.01 -7.78 -2.10
CA TYR A 22 6.30 -6.54 -1.70
C TYR A 22 5.67 -6.68 -0.32
N ASP A 23 5.07 -7.82 -0.01
CA ASP A 23 4.51 -8.08 1.31
C ASP A 23 5.59 -8.04 2.40
N ALA A 24 6.74 -8.68 2.18
CA ALA A 24 7.87 -8.64 3.11
C ALA A 24 8.44 -7.21 3.29
N MET A 25 8.48 -6.41 2.22
CA MET A 25 8.94 -5.02 2.26
C MET A 25 7.99 -4.13 3.06
N LEU A 26 6.68 -4.35 2.97
CA LEU A 26 5.66 -3.53 3.62
C LEU A 26 5.26 -4.05 5.02
N ALA A 27 5.54 -5.30 5.34
CA ALA A 27 5.19 -5.94 6.62
C ALA A 27 5.66 -5.17 7.87
N PRO A 28 6.81 -4.46 7.88
CA PRO A 28 7.22 -3.67 9.05
C PRO A 28 6.20 -2.59 9.48
N PHE A 29 5.28 -2.19 8.60
CA PHE A 29 4.24 -1.21 8.90
C PHE A 29 2.90 -1.83 9.35
N ASP A 30 2.76 -3.16 9.24
CA ASP A 30 1.50 -3.86 9.53
C ASP A 30 1.09 -3.73 11.00
N ALA A 31 2.03 -3.85 11.94
CA ALA A 31 1.74 -3.70 13.36
C ALA A 31 1.12 -2.32 13.66
N ALA A 32 1.71 -1.25 13.12
CA ALA A 32 1.21 0.10 13.31
C ALA A 32 -0.17 0.33 12.68
N LEU A 33 -0.45 -0.29 11.53
CA LEU A 33 -1.76 -0.28 10.88
C LEU A 33 -2.81 -0.99 11.75
N PHE A 34 -2.53 -2.22 12.18
CA PHE A 34 -3.50 -3.03 12.92
C PHE A 34 -3.75 -2.51 14.34
N ASP A 35 -2.73 -1.98 15.02
CA ASP A 35 -2.88 -1.30 16.31
C ASP A 35 -3.79 -0.06 16.16
N ALA A 36 -3.61 0.70 15.09
CA ALA A 36 -4.43 1.88 14.80
C ALA A 36 -5.87 1.52 14.41
N ALA A 37 -6.05 0.44 13.65
CA ALA A 37 -7.37 -0.06 13.25
C ALA A 37 -8.17 -0.64 14.43
N ALA A 38 -7.48 -1.12 15.48
CA ALA A 38 -8.06 -1.72 16.67
C ALA A 38 -9.16 -2.74 16.34
N ILE A 39 -8.83 -3.69 15.46
CA ILE A 39 -9.79 -4.69 14.93
C ILE A 39 -10.26 -5.58 16.08
N GLY A 40 -11.57 -5.60 16.31
CA GLY A 40 -12.22 -6.46 17.28
C GLY A 40 -12.55 -7.85 16.70
N VAL A 41 -12.67 -8.85 17.60
CA VAL A 41 -12.89 -10.26 17.22
C VAL A 41 -14.14 -10.51 16.39
N LEU A 42 -15.13 -9.65 16.46
CA LEU A 42 -16.43 -9.74 15.74
C LEU A 42 -16.53 -8.75 14.58
N ASP A 43 -15.51 -7.92 14.33
CA ASP A 43 -15.60 -6.86 13.34
C ASP A 43 -15.77 -7.39 11.91
N ARG A 44 -16.58 -6.68 11.15
CA ARG A 44 -16.65 -6.77 9.69
C ARG A 44 -15.66 -5.77 9.14
N VAL A 45 -14.61 -6.27 8.52
CA VAL A 45 -13.48 -5.46 8.04
C VAL A 45 -13.55 -5.29 6.52
N LEU A 46 -13.38 -4.05 6.04
CA LEU A 46 -13.17 -3.74 4.64
C LEU A 46 -11.68 -3.44 4.43
N ASP A 47 -11.00 -4.22 3.59
CA ASP A 47 -9.60 -3.97 3.18
C ASP A 47 -9.56 -3.36 1.79
N ILE A 48 -9.21 -2.07 1.71
CA ILE A 48 -9.25 -1.26 0.49
C ILE A 48 -7.91 -1.30 -0.21
N GLY A 49 -7.90 -1.71 -1.48
CA GLY A 49 -6.66 -1.97 -2.20
C GLY A 49 -5.95 -3.18 -1.58
N CYS A 50 -6.67 -4.27 -1.41
CA CYS A 50 -6.22 -5.47 -0.70
C CYS A 50 -5.04 -6.19 -1.38
N GLY A 51 -4.77 -5.88 -2.64
CA GLY A 51 -3.70 -6.48 -3.43
C GLY A 51 -3.80 -8.00 -3.47
N THR A 52 -2.73 -8.67 -3.08
CA THR A 52 -2.64 -10.13 -3.00
C THR A 52 -3.21 -10.70 -1.68
N GLY A 53 -3.88 -9.88 -0.89
CA GLY A 53 -4.63 -10.29 0.29
C GLY A 53 -3.80 -10.48 1.56
N GLY A 54 -2.56 -9.98 1.64
CA GLY A 54 -1.71 -10.08 2.82
C GLY A 54 -2.35 -9.47 4.06
N THR A 55 -2.76 -8.19 3.95
CA THR A 55 -3.46 -7.44 5.01
C THR A 55 -4.82 -8.04 5.35
N SER A 56 -5.60 -8.46 4.33
CA SER A 56 -6.90 -9.10 4.55
C SER A 56 -6.79 -10.37 5.38
N ARG A 57 -5.80 -11.23 5.08
CA ARG A 57 -5.55 -12.46 5.86
C ARG A 57 -5.06 -12.16 7.27
N ALA A 58 -4.27 -11.10 7.45
CA ALA A 58 -3.84 -10.67 8.78
C ALA A 58 -5.04 -10.12 9.58
N ALA A 59 -5.88 -9.30 8.98
CA ALA A 59 -7.12 -8.80 9.58
C ALA A 59 -8.08 -9.92 10.00
N ALA A 60 -8.21 -10.98 9.18
CA ALA A 60 -9.07 -12.12 9.49
C ALA A 60 -8.60 -12.91 10.74
N ARG A 61 -7.30 -12.93 11.02
CA ARG A 61 -6.79 -13.53 12.26
C ARG A 61 -7.19 -12.70 13.49
N LEU A 62 -7.30 -11.39 13.37
CA LEU A 62 -7.76 -10.49 14.44
C LEU A 62 -9.29 -10.55 14.58
N ALA A 63 -10.01 -10.45 13.47
CA ALA A 63 -11.47 -10.58 13.41
C ALA A 63 -11.90 -12.06 13.36
N ALA A 64 -11.41 -12.87 14.30
CA ALA A 64 -11.53 -14.34 14.25
C ALA A 64 -12.96 -14.90 14.26
N ARG A 65 -13.95 -14.10 14.61
CA ARG A 65 -15.40 -14.41 14.57
C ARG A 65 -16.17 -13.40 13.71
N GLY A 66 -15.45 -12.49 13.08
CA GLY A 66 -15.95 -11.50 12.14
C GLY A 66 -15.83 -11.97 10.68
N ARG A 67 -15.73 -11.02 9.77
CA ARG A 67 -15.53 -11.26 8.33
C ARG A 67 -14.62 -10.16 7.76
N VAL A 68 -13.89 -10.50 6.71
CA VAL A 68 -13.09 -9.54 5.95
C VAL A 68 -13.50 -9.55 4.49
N THR A 69 -13.72 -8.38 3.92
CA THR A 69 -13.90 -8.19 2.48
C THR A 69 -12.72 -7.38 1.97
N GLY A 70 -11.90 -7.96 1.11
CA GLY A 70 -10.82 -7.29 0.40
C GLY A 70 -11.29 -6.88 -0.99
N VAL A 71 -11.11 -5.60 -1.33
CA VAL A 71 -11.45 -5.06 -2.66
C VAL A 71 -10.21 -4.46 -3.30
N ASP A 72 -9.95 -4.81 -4.55
CA ASP A 72 -8.87 -4.22 -5.33
C ASP A 72 -9.30 -4.04 -6.80
N ILE A 73 -8.85 -2.96 -7.42
CA ILE A 73 -9.14 -2.66 -8.82
C ILE A 73 -8.34 -3.55 -9.78
N SER A 74 -7.31 -4.22 -9.29
CA SER A 74 -6.38 -5.04 -10.05
C SER A 74 -6.82 -6.50 -10.12
N GLU A 75 -7.34 -6.92 -11.27
CA GLU A 75 -7.66 -8.33 -11.52
C GLU A 75 -6.48 -9.29 -11.27
N PRO A 76 -5.23 -9.01 -11.73
CA PRO A 76 -4.11 -9.91 -11.49
C PRO A 76 -3.76 -10.06 -10.00
N LEU A 77 -3.94 -9.01 -9.19
CA LEU A 77 -3.68 -9.08 -7.74
C LEU A 77 -4.78 -9.88 -7.04
N VAL A 78 -6.05 -9.63 -7.34
CA VAL A 78 -7.18 -10.39 -6.77
C VAL A 78 -7.12 -11.86 -7.18
N ALA A 79 -6.77 -12.17 -8.43
CA ALA A 79 -6.56 -13.55 -8.86
C ALA A 79 -5.48 -14.26 -8.02
N ARG A 80 -4.39 -13.56 -7.69
CA ARG A 80 -3.34 -14.07 -6.80
C ARG A 80 -3.86 -14.24 -5.36
N ALA A 81 -4.66 -13.29 -4.84
CA ALA A 81 -5.27 -13.39 -3.52
C ALA A 81 -6.19 -14.62 -3.41
N LEU A 82 -7.02 -14.87 -4.41
CA LEU A 82 -7.93 -16.03 -4.49
C LEU A 82 -7.17 -17.36 -4.61
N SER A 83 -6.02 -17.38 -5.28
CA SER A 83 -5.20 -18.59 -5.44
C SER A 83 -4.53 -19.04 -4.14
N ALA A 84 -4.32 -18.15 -3.20
CA ALA A 84 -3.78 -18.45 -1.88
C ALA A 84 -4.90 -19.01 -0.99
N HIS A 85 -5.14 -20.32 -1.06
CA HIS A 85 -6.23 -21.06 -0.43
C HIS A 85 -6.52 -20.60 1.01
N LEU A 86 -7.66 -19.96 1.19
CA LEU A 86 -8.26 -19.70 2.49
C LEU A 86 -9.26 -20.81 2.78
N ARG A 87 -8.95 -21.66 3.75
CA ARG A 87 -9.78 -22.83 4.08
C ARG A 87 -11.12 -22.49 4.74
N ASP A 88 -11.33 -21.24 5.21
CA ASP A 88 -12.37 -20.97 6.22
C ASP A 88 -13.45 -19.95 5.83
N GLY A 89 -13.44 -19.41 4.59
CA GLY A 89 -14.47 -18.42 4.19
C GLY A 89 -14.48 -17.11 5.00
N ALA A 90 -13.45 -16.90 5.83
CA ALA A 90 -13.33 -15.70 6.67
C ALA A 90 -12.98 -14.45 5.86
N VAL A 91 -12.43 -14.62 4.65
CA VAL A 91 -12.08 -13.53 3.74
C VAL A 91 -12.74 -13.74 2.40
N THR A 92 -13.38 -12.69 1.89
CA THR A 92 -13.86 -12.60 0.50
C THR A 92 -13.01 -11.61 -0.24
N PHE A 93 -12.64 -11.93 -1.51
CA PHE A 93 -11.91 -11.01 -2.37
C PHE A 93 -12.76 -10.65 -3.58
N GLU A 94 -12.82 -9.36 -3.89
CA GLU A 94 -13.63 -8.82 -4.97
C GLU A 94 -12.80 -7.88 -5.87
N VAL A 95 -12.95 -8.00 -7.19
CA VAL A 95 -12.40 -7.03 -8.12
C VAL A 95 -13.35 -5.84 -8.17
N GLY A 96 -12.84 -4.65 -7.89
CA GLY A 96 -13.67 -3.45 -7.92
C GLY A 96 -12.90 -2.18 -7.63
N ASP A 97 -13.41 -1.08 -8.15
CA ASP A 97 -12.95 0.26 -7.79
C ASP A 97 -13.64 0.70 -6.50
N ALA A 98 -12.90 0.76 -5.40
CA ALA A 98 -13.43 1.13 -4.09
C ALA A 98 -14.08 2.53 -4.05
N GLN A 99 -13.82 3.38 -5.05
CA GLN A 99 -14.49 4.68 -5.19
C GLN A 99 -15.97 4.55 -5.58
N ALA A 100 -16.38 3.44 -6.19
CA ALA A 100 -17.74 3.24 -6.71
C ALA A 100 -18.27 1.81 -6.49
N HIS A 101 -17.51 0.96 -5.81
CA HIS A 101 -17.93 -0.43 -5.52
C HIS A 101 -19.19 -0.43 -4.63
N PRO A 102 -20.21 -1.25 -4.93
CA PRO A 102 -21.49 -1.22 -4.22
C PRO A 102 -21.41 -1.85 -2.82
N PHE A 103 -20.67 -1.24 -1.93
CA PHE A 103 -20.66 -1.58 -0.51
C PHE A 103 -22.05 -1.32 0.07
N GLY A 104 -22.68 -2.24 0.71
CA GLY A 104 -23.95 -1.97 1.43
C GLY A 104 -23.72 -0.91 2.53
N PRO A 105 -24.65 0.02 2.77
CA PRO A 105 -24.51 1.06 3.80
C PRO A 105 -24.39 0.46 5.19
N GLY A 106 -23.42 0.95 5.99
CA GLY A 106 -23.19 0.47 7.35
C GLY A 106 -22.76 -1.00 7.44
N GLY A 107 -22.24 -1.56 6.33
CA GLY A 107 -21.84 -2.96 6.22
C GLY A 107 -20.60 -3.32 7.04
N PHE A 108 -19.76 -2.35 7.43
CA PHE A 108 -18.46 -2.60 8.03
C PHE A 108 -18.28 -1.85 9.36
N ASP A 109 -17.51 -2.45 10.26
CA ASP A 109 -17.12 -1.88 11.55
C ASP A 109 -15.80 -1.12 11.45
N VAL A 110 -14.90 -1.56 10.56
CA VAL A 110 -13.61 -0.92 10.29
C VAL A 110 -13.21 -1.07 8.82
N ALA A 111 -12.68 0.00 8.25
CA ALA A 111 -12.00 0.00 6.95
C ALA A 111 -10.50 0.14 7.17
N ILE A 112 -9.70 -0.64 6.47
CA ILE A 112 -8.24 -0.58 6.48
C ILE A 112 -7.70 -0.42 5.07
N SER A 113 -6.46 0.11 4.93
CA SER A 113 -5.72 0.09 3.67
C SER A 113 -4.20 0.17 3.91
N ARG A 114 -3.45 -0.65 3.21
CA ARG A 114 -1.98 -0.56 3.15
C ARG A 114 -1.55 -0.07 1.77
N GLY A 115 -1.54 1.28 1.60
CA GLY A 115 -1.07 1.93 0.37
C GLY A 115 -2.03 1.88 -0.82
N GLY A 116 -3.31 1.49 -0.64
CA GLY A 116 -4.31 1.47 -1.72
C GLY A 116 -5.01 2.82 -1.94
N VAL A 117 -5.40 3.49 -0.87
CA VAL A 117 -6.25 4.69 -0.90
C VAL A 117 -5.60 5.92 -1.56
N MET A 118 -4.29 5.95 -1.68
CA MET A 118 -3.58 7.06 -2.33
C MET A 118 -3.80 7.13 -3.86
N PHE A 119 -4.36 6.08 -4.46
CA PHE A 119 -4.63 6.01 -5.90
C PHE A 119 -6.01 6.51 -6.31
N PHE A 120 -6.78 7.04 -5.39
CA PHE A 120 -8.09 7.60 -5.69
C PHE A 120 -7.99 8.85 -6.59
N ALA A 121 -8.83 8.90 -7.63
CA ALA A 121 -8.90 10.02 -8.55
C ALA A 121 -9.54 11.25 -7.88
N ASP A 122 -10.57 11.02 -7.07
CA ASP A 122 -11.21 12.00 -6.19
C ASP A 122 -11.20 11.46 -4.75
N PRO A 123 -10.21 11.82 -3.94
CA PRO A 123 -10.10 11.30 -2.59
C PRO A 123 -11.30 11.67 -1.70
N VAL A 124 -11.88 12.87 -1.84
CA VAL A 124 -13.02 13.28 -1.03
C VAL A 124 -14.24 12.43 -1.35
N ALA A 125 -14.59 12.26 -2.62
CA ALA A 125 -15.71 11.41 -3.03
C ALA A 125 -15.49 9.96 -2.62
N ALA A 126 -14.26 9.43 -2.79
CA ALA A 126 -13.93 8.07 -2.43
C ALA A 126 -14.06 7.82 -0.91
N PHE A 127 -13.51 8.70 -0.08
CA PHE A 127 -13.62 8.55 1.37
C PHE A 127 -15.06 8.79 1.87
N THR A 128 -15.85 9.66 1.22
CA THR A 128 -17.28 9.79 1.52
C THR A 128 -17.99 8.46 1.29
N HIS A 129 -17.76 7.83 0.16
CA HIS A 129 -18.34 6.52 -0.18
C HIS A 129 -17.90 5.41 0.81
N ILE A 130 -16.63 5.40 1.20
CA ILE A 130 -16.12 4.48 2.23
C ILE A 130 -16.77 4.76 3.59
N GLY A 131 -16.96 6.04 3.93
CA GLY A 131 -17.68 6.45 5.13
C GLY A 131 -19.12 5.92 5.18
N GLU A 132 -19.85 5.94 4.05
CA GLU A 132 -21.18 5.37 3.94
C GLU A 132 -21.20 3.84 4.13
N ALA A 133 -20.14 3.16 3.70
CA ALA A 133 -19.99 1.71 3.90
C ALA A 133 -19.72 1.33 5.37
N LEU A 134 -19.13 2.22 6.15
CA LEU A 134 -18.92 2.03 7.58
C LEU A 134 -20.24 2.27 8.35
N ARG A 135 -20.47 1.53 9.44
CA ARG A 135 -21.56 1.86 10.38
C ARG A 135 -21.30 3.18 11.10
N PRO A 136 -22.32 3.84 11.69
CA PRO A 136 -22.10 4.97 12.59
C PRO A 136 -21.08 4.60 13.69
N GLY A 137 -20.13 5.48 13.97
CA GLY A 137 -19.00 5.22 14.87
C GLY A 137 -17.96 4.22 14.33
N GLY A 138 -18.07 3.79 13.07
CA GLY A 138 -17.10 2.93 12.40
C GLY A 138 -15.73 3.60 12.24
N ARG A 139 -14.68 2.79 12.10
CA ARG A 139 -13.29 3.25 12.10
C ARG A 139 -12.66 3.14 10.72
N LEU A 140 -11.80 4.11 10.38
CA LEU A 140 -10.92 4.07 9.24
C LEU A 140 -9.47 4.08 9.73
N ALA A 141 -8.63 3.20 9.22
CA ALA A 141 -7.19 3.23 9.45
C ALA A 141 -6.43 2.87 8.18
N PHE A 142 -5.43 3.66 7.80
CA PHE A 142 -4.60 3.32 6.66
C PHE A 142 -3.15 3.78 6.84
N VAL A 143 -2.26 3.19 6.04
CA VAL A 143 -0.88 3.66 5.90
C VAL A 143 -0.64 4.14 4.48
N CYS A 144 0.05 5.25 4.35
CA CYS A 144 0.49 5.82 3.07
C CYS A 144 1.92 6.35 3.18
N PRO A 145 2.67 6.45 2.06
CA PRO A 145 4.05 6.90 2.09
C PRO A 145 4.19 8.29 2.73
N ARG A 146 5.21 8.43 3.54
CA ARG A 146 5.68 9.70 4.08
C ARG A 146 6.94 10.10 3.33
N PRO A 147 7.14 11.38 2.99
CA PRO A 147 8.44 11.84 2.51
C PRO A 147 9.53 11.44 3.50
N ALA A 148 10.51 10.67 3.05
CA ALA A 148 11.61 10.27 3.92
C ALA A 148 12.35 11.51 4.43
N PRO A 149 12.77 11.54 5.71
CA PRO A 149 13.54 12.66 6.25
C PRO A 149 14.84 12.84 5.46
N PRO A 150 15.40 14.07 5.42
CA PRO A 150 16.72 14.29 4.85
C PRO A 150 17.73 13.34 5.51
N GLY A 151 18.55 12.65 4.69
CA GLY A 151 19.52 11.65 5.18
C GLY A 151 18.92 10.26 5.43
N GLY A 152 17.62 10.03 5.17
CA GLY A 152 17.01 8.70 5.19
C GLY A 152 17.48 7.86 4.00
N GLY A 153 17.98 6.65 4.29
CA GLY A 153 18.64 5.79 3.31
C GLY A 153 17.80 5.48 2.07
N GLU A 154 16.48 5.25 2.23
CA GLU A 154 15.59 4.94 1.10
C GLU A 154 15.51 6.10 0.11
N ARG A 155 15.33 7.33 0.58
CA ARG A 155 15.25 8.51 -0.31
C ARG A 155 16.53 8.72 -1.11
N GLU A 156 17.68 8.61 -0.44
CA GLU A 156 18.97 8.77 -1.10
C GLU A 156 19.20 7.68 -2.14
N ALA A 157 19.00 6.43 -1.77
CA ALA A 157 19.15 5.29 -2.67
C ALA A 157 18.22 5.41 -3.89
N LEU A 158 16.93 5.68 -3.69
CA LEU A 158 15.97 5.79 -4.78
C LEU A 158 16.26 6.98 -5.71
N THR A 159 16.73 8.11 -5.17
CA THR A 159 17.14 9.28 -5.98
C THR A 159 18.33 8.92 -6.87
N ARG A 160 19.35 8.27 -6.33
CA ARG A 160 20.54 7.83 -7.09
C ARG A 160 20.15 6.78 -8.15
N LEU A 161 19.31 5.81 -7.79
CA LEU A 161 18.81 4.78 -8.72
C LEU A 161 17.99 5.39 -9.86
N ALA A 162 17.11 6.35 -9.57
CA ALA A 162 16.34 7.05 -10.59
C ALA A 162 17.25 7.76 -11.61
N SER A 163 18.32 8.40 -11.12
CA SER A 163 19.30 9.07 -11.99
C SER A 163 20.04 8.09 -12.91
N LEU A 164 20.33 6.86 -12.46
CA LEU A 164 21.00 5.83 -13.26
C LEU A 164 20.15 5.31 -14.43
N VAL A 165 18.83 5.24 -14.25
CA VAL A 165 17.92 4.66 -15.26
C VAL A 165 17.26 5.71 -16.16
N GLY A 166 17.71 6.97 -16.09
CA GLY A 166 17.24 8.03 -16.99
C GLY A 166 16.06 8.85 -16.44
N GLY A 167 16.02 9.09 -15.13
CA GLY A 167 15.10 10.05 -14.50
C GLY A 167 13.61 9.73 -14.70
N ASP A 168 12.95 10.50 -15.54
CA ASP A 168 11.49 10.43 -15.77
C ASP A 168 10.97 9.08 -16.32
N GLN A 169 11.84 8.20 -16.79
CA GLN A 169 11.44 6.86 -17.26
C GLN A 169 11.46 5.78 -16.16
N ALA A 170 11.96 6.09 -14.99
CA ALA A 170 12.13 5.11 -13.90
C ALA A 170 10.83 4.84 -13.13
N VAL A 171 9.93 5.81 -13.06
CA VAL A 171 8.65 5.70 -12.37
C VAL A 171 7.59 6.36 -13.24
N ASP A 172 6.45 5.68 -13.44
CA ASP A 172 5.28 6.31 -14.05
C ASP A 172 4.91 7.55 -13.21
N THR A 173 4.99 8.72 -13.82
CA THR A 173 4.74 10.00 -13.14
C THR A 173 3.35 10.06 -12.50
N SER A 174 2.37 9.33 -13.06
CA SER A 174 1.03 9.22 -12.49
C SER A 174 1.02 8.40 -11.20
N VAL A 175 1.81 7.34 -11.13
CA VAL A 175 1.99 6.53 -9.91
C VAL A 175 2.73 7.33 -8.85
N ALA A 176 3.80 8.03 -9.22
CA ALA A 176 4.54 8.89 -8.28
C ALA A 176 3.65 10.02 -7.72
N ALA A 177 2.83 10.65 -8.56
CA ALA A 177 1.86 11.67 -8.14
C ALA A 177 0.79 11.08 -7.20
N ALA A 178 0.29 9.88 -7.51
CA ALA A 178 -0.67 9.19 -6.65
C ALA A 178 -0.05 8.85 -5.29
N MET A 179 1.17 8.31 -5.25
CA MET A 179 1.89 8.04 -4.00
C MET A 179 2.10 9.31 -3.15
N ALA A 180 2.22 10.47 -3.78
CA ALA A 180 2.36 11.75 -3.10
C ALA A 180 1.02 12.38 -2.68
N SER A 181 -0.13 11.89 -3.14
CA SER A 181 -1.44 12.53 -2.97
C SER A 181 -1.86 12.71 -1.51
N LEU A 182 -1.52 11.75 -0.65
CA LEU A 182 -1.80 11.74 0.79
C LEU A 182 -0.51 11.81 1.63
N SER A 183 0.60 12.29 1.06
CA SER A 183 1.89 12.39 1.75
C SER A 183 1.99 13.62 2.68
N ASP A 184 1.12 14.61 2.49
CA ASP A 184 1.00 15.80 3.33
C ASP A 184 -0.06 15.54 4.42
N PRO A 185 0.30 15.56 5.72
CA PRO A 185 -0.60 15.27 6.82
C PRO A 185 -1.75 16.28 6.96
N GLU A 186 -1.49 17.57 6.71
CA GLU A 186 -2.52 18.61 6.79
C GLU A 186 -3.56 18.44 5.69
N ARG A 187 -3.10 18.23 4.45
CA ARG A 187 -3.97 17.95 3.32
C ARG A 187 -4.79 16.67 3.54
N THR A 188 -4.19 15.63 4.08
CA THR A 188 -4.88 14.37 4.39
C THR A 188 -5.99 14.61 5.41
N GLY A 189 -5.75 15.43 6.44
CA GLY A 189 -6.77 15.85 7.40
C GLY A 189 -7.94 16.55 6.72
N VAL A 190 -7.67 17.57 5.92
CA VAL A 190 -8.70 18.33 5.16
C VAL A 190 -9.54 17.42 4.26
N VAL A 191 -8.92 16.48 3.55
CA VAL A 191 -9.63 15.52 2.69
C VAL A 191 -10.60 14.64 3.49
N LEU A 192 -10.16 14.10 4.63
CA LEU A 192 -10.99 13.22 5.45
C LEU A 192 -12.12 13.98 6.15
N GLU A 193 -11.86 15.18 6.65
CA GLU A 193 -12.89 16.06 7.23
C GLU A 193 -13.92 16.47 6.18
N ALA A 194 -13.50 16.83 4.96
CA ALA A 194 -14.40 17.14 3.85
C ALA A 194 -15.24 15.92 3.42
N ALA A 195 -14.72 14.70 3.61
CA ALA A 195 -15.44 13.45 3.40
C ALA A 195 -16.38 13.05 4.55
N GLY A 196 -16.48 13.89 5.60
CA GLY A 196 -17.38 13.68 6.72
C GLY A 196 -16.82 12.80 7.85
N PHE A 197 -15.51 12.54 7.87
CA PHE A 197 -14.86 11.85 8.99
C PHE A 197 -14.52 12.81 10.12
N GLU A 198 -14.48 12.29 11.35
CA GLU A 198 -14.11 13.01 12.57
C GLU A 198 -12.92 12.35 13.26
N GLY A 199 -12.26 13.10 14.16
CA GLY A 199 -11.16 12.60 14.98
C GLY A 199 -9.97 12.14 14.16
N VAL A 200 -9.67 12.87 13.07
CA VAL A 200 -8.56 12.55 12.20
C VAL A 200 -7.24 12.67 12.95
N SER A 201 -6.42 11.64 12.88
CA SER A 201 -5.06 11.63 13.44
C SER A 201 -4.08 11.10 12.38
N VAL A 202 -2.97 11.80 12.21
CA VAL A 202 -1.90 11.43 11.29
C VAL A 202 -0.59 11.32 12.07
N ARG A 203 -0.03 10.13 12.18
CA ARG A 203 1.19 9.85 12.95
C ARG A 203 2.30 9.30 12.06
N PRO A 204 3.56 9.77 12.22
CA PRO A 204 4.68 9.21 11.49
C PRO A 204 5.10 7.85 12.07
N VAL A 205 5.44 6.92 11.19
CA VAL A 205 6.09 5.66 11.54
C VAL A 205 7.26 5.45 10.59
N SER A 206 8.40 4.99 11.12
CA SER A 206 9.57 4.61 10.34
C SER A 206 9.92 3.16 10.65
N ALA A 207 10.38 2.44 9.64
CA ALA A 207 10.82 1.07 9.79
C ALA A 207 11.88 0.71 8.72
N ALA A 208 12.75 -0.23 9.05
CA ALA A 208 13.65 -0.83 8.07
C ALA A 208 12.86 -1.75 7.13
N THR A 209 12.95 -1.48 5.84
CA THR A 209 12.32 -2.27 4.77
C THR A 209 13.36 -3.09 4.04
N ARG A 210 13.10 -4.37 3.80
CA ARG A 210 14.04 -5.28 3.16
C ARG A 210 13.90 -5.26 1.64
N TRP A 211 14.92 -4.74 0.97
CA TRP A 211 14.97 -4.59 -0.48
C TRP A 211 15.52 -5.81 -1.21
N GLY A 212 16.34 -6.61 -0.58
CA GLY A 212 16.93 -7.80 -1.17
C GLY A 212 17.74 -8.64 -0.20
N ALA A 213 18.19 -9.80 -0.64
CA ALA A 213 19.12 -10.63 0.12
C ALA A 213 20.52 -10.01 0.17
N ASP A 214 20.91 -9.34 -0.91
CA ASP A 214 22.17 -8.64 -1.11
C ASP A 214 21.95 -7.47 -2.09
N ALA A 215 23.00 -6.67 -2.34
CA ALA A 215 22.94 -5.50 -3.22
C ALA A 215 22.57 -5.86 -4.67
N ALA A 216 23.07 -6.97 -5.20
CA ALA A 216 22.75 -7.40 -6.54
C ALA A 216 21.27 -7.80 -6.66
N ASN A 217 20.77 -8.55 -5.69
CA ASN A 217 19.36 -8.95 -5.64
C ASN A 217 18.41 -7.75 -5.46
N ALA A 218 18.80 -6.75 -4.66
CA ALA A 218 18.05 -5.51 -4.51
C ALA A 218 18.03 -4.69 -5.80
N ALA A 219 19.18 -4.60 -6.51
CA ALA A 219 19.29 -3.94 -7.80
C ALA A 219 18.42 -4.63 -8.86
N ASP A 220 18.45 -5.94 -8.95
CA ASP A 220 17.63 -6.71 -9.89
C ASP A 220 16.15 -6.46 -9.66
N PHE A 221 15.72 -6.44 -8.42
CA PHE A 221 14.34 -6.13 -8.08
C PHE A 221 13.96 -4.70 -8.43
N PHE A 222 14.80 -3.72 -8.12
CA PHE A 222 14.55 -2.33 -8.52
C PHE A 222 14.43 -2.21 -10.03
N LEU A 223 15.34 -2.81 -10.78
CA LEU A 223 15.41 -2.73 -12.23
C LEU A 223 14.30 -3.54 -12.93
N SER A 224 13.76 -4.60 -12.30
CA SER A 224 12.66 -5.39 -12.84
C SER A 224 11.35 -4.60 -13.03
N ARG A 225 11.21 -3.45 -12.36
CA ARG A 225 10.07 -2.54 -12.52
C ARG A 225 10.19 -1.64 -13.75
N LYS A 226 11.40 -1.56 -14.33
CA LYS A 226 11.67 -0.67 -15.45
C LYS A 226 10.99 -1.17 -16.71
N GLN A 227 10.27 -0.28 -17.37
CA GLN A 227 9.77 -0.48 -18.74
C GLN A 227 10.74 0.16 -19.73
N GLY A 228 10.85 -0.38 -20.94
CA GLY A 228 11.68 0.17 -22.00
C GLY A 228 12.89 -0.71 -22.35
N PRO A 229 14.00 -0.12 -22.86
CA PRO A 229 15.15 -0.88 -23.35
C PRO A 229 15.74 -1.81 -22.28
N PRO A 230 16.37 -2.92 -22.69
CA PRO A 230 17.06 -3.83 -21.79
C PRO A 230 18.07 -3.11 -20.91
N VAL A 231 18.14 -3.51 -19.64
CA VAL A 231 19.12 -3.00 -18.69
C VAL A 231 20.48 -3.58 -19.02
N THR A 232 21.50 -2.73 -19.20
CA THR A 232 22.88 -3.18 -19.44
C THR A 232 23.53 -3.68 -18.16
N ASP A 233 24.57 -4.52 -18.28
CA ASP A 233 25.34 -5.00 -17.12
C ASP A 233 25.97 -3.83 -16.34
N GLY A 234 26.39 -2.76 -17.01
CA GLY A 234 26.92 -1.56 -16.39
C GLY A 234 25.87 -0.86 -15.49
N ILE A 235 24.63 -0.72 -15.96
CA ILE A 235 23.54 -0.15 -15.16
C ILE A 235 23.22 -1.06 -13.97
N ARG A 236 23.22 -2.39 -14.18
CA ARG A 236 22.99 -3.37 -13.11
C ARG A 236 24.05 -3.28 -12.01
N ALA A 237 25.33 -3.23 -12.40
CA ALA A 237 26.42 -3.08 -11.46
C ALA A 237 26.35 -1.75 -10.69
N ALA A 238 26.11 -0.63 -11.39
CA ALA A 238 25.96 0.69 -10.77
C ALA A 238 24.76 0.73 -9.80
N ALA A 239 23.63 0.07 -10.11
CA ALA A 239 22.50 -0.03 -9.22
C ALA A 239 22.82 -0.87 -7.96
N ALA A 240 23.59 -1.97 -8.11
CA ALA A 240 24.07 -2.74 -6.97
C ALA A 240 24.99 -1.90 -6.07
N ASP A 241 25.86 -1.09 -6.64
CA ASP A 241 26.75 -0.20 -5.87
C ASP A 241 25.98 0.86 -5.06
N VAL A 242 24.78 1.27 -5.50
CA VAL A 242 23.90 2.14 -4.71
C VAL A 242 23.37 1.43 -3.46
N PHE A 243 23.05 0.14 -3.56
CA PHE A 243 22.52 -0.64 -2.45
C PHE A 243 23.60 -1.17 -1.48
N ARG A 244 24.84 -1.30 -1.93
CA ARG A 244 25.95 -1.88 -1.14
C ARG A 244 26.15 -1.26 0.26
N PRO A 245 26.05 0.09 0.46
CA PRO A 245 26.15 0.68 1.80
C PRO A 245 25.08 0.26 2.79
N TYR A 246 24.01 -0.34 2.31
CA TYR A 246 22.84 -0.75 3.10
C TYR A 246 22.74 -2.27 3.31
N GLU A 247 23.79 -3.01 2.89
CA GLU A 247 23.88 -4.45 3.14
C GLU A 247 24.11 -4.73 4.62
N THR A 248 23.33 -5.65 5.15
CA THR A 248 23.46 -6.19 6.51
C THR A 248 23.40 -7.73 6.46
N PRO A 249 23.69 -8.44 7.55
CA PRO A 249 23.49 -9.90 7.59
C PRO A 249 22.05 -10.35 7.28
N GLU A 250 21.05 -9.48 7.51
CA GLU A 250 19.63 -9.74 7.24
C GLU A 250 19.24 -9.38 5.78
N GLY A 251 20.15 -8.81 5.02
CA GLY A 251 19.94 -8.34 3.64
C GLY A 251 20.10 -6.83 3.50
N VAL A 252 19.65 -6.27 2.38
CA VAL A 252 19.66 -4.82 2.14
C VAL A 252 18.47 -4.19 2.85
N LEU A 253 18.75 -3.37 3.85
CA LEU A 253 17.76 -2.67 4.66
C LEU A 253 17.81 -1.17 4.41
N LEU A 254 16.68 -0.57 4.01
CA LEU A 254 16.53 0.87 3.89
C LEU A 254 15.48 1.37 4.88
N GLU A 255 15.77 2.46 5.56
CA GLU A 255 14.78 3.10 6.44
C GLU A 255 13.74 3.83 5.59
N ALA A 256 12.50 3.35 5.65
CA ALA A 256 11.33 3.94 5.00
C ALA A 256 10.40 4.58 6.02
N GLY A 257 9.56 5.51 5.55
CA GLY A 257 8.57 6.18 6.37
C GLY A 257 7.17 6.09 5.81
N THR A 258 6.19 5.94 6.72
CA THR A 258 4.77 6.03 6.40
C THR A 258 4.06 6.96 7.37
N TRP A 259 2.94 7.51 6.93
CA TRP A 259 1.90 8.03 7.81
C TRP A 259 0.96 6.89 8.19
N VAL A 260 0.64 6.78 9.47
CA VAL A 260 -0.50 6.01 9.97
C VAL A 260 -1.63 7.01 10.20
N VAL A 261 -2.70 6.84 9.48
CA VAL A 261 -3.87 7.72 9.50
C VAL A 261 -5.05 6.98 10.09
N THR A 262 -5.75 7.64 11.03
CA THR A 262 -7.01 7.13 11.59
C THR A 262 -8.08 8.20 11.54
N ALA A 263 -9.32 7.76 11.38
CA ALA A 263 -10.49 8.62 11.47
C ALA A 263 -11.73 7.80 11.87
N ARG A 264 -12.84 8.45 12.18
CA ARG A 264 -14.11 7.79 12.54
C ARG A 264 -15.25 8.37 11.72
N ARG A 265 -16.18 7.50 11.31
CA ARG A 265 -17.49 7.94 10.86
C ARG A 265 -18.28 8.48 12.07
N PRO A 266 -18.94 9.65 11.98
CA PRO A 266 -19.85 10.16 13.03
C PRO A 266 -20.96 9.14 13.37
N TYR A 267 -21.52 9.31 14.57
CA TYR A 267 -22.67 8.51 15.03
C TYR A 267 -23.96 8.88 14.34
#